data_607ee8cfe06fe2fdd7a3e60f4263c15a
#
_entry.id   607ee8cfe06fe2fdd7a3e60f4263c15a
#
_cell.length_a   1.000
_cell.length_b   1.000
_cell.length_c   1.000
_cell.angle_alpha   90.00
_cell.angle_beta   90.00
_cell.angle_gamma   90.00
#
_symmetry.space_group_name_H-M   'P 1'
#
loop_
_entity.id
_entity.type
_entity.pdbx_description
1 polymer ?
#
loop_
_entity_poly.entity_id
_entity_poly.type
_entity_poly.pdbx_seq_one_letter_code
_entity_poly.pdbx_strand_id
1 'polypeptide(L)'
;MPITSAEPTRAGTLSEGEILAAALELIEQDGIDGLTMRRLSSNLGVALGATYHHVKSKHALLVLVARSRFAQVEIPALDDPRDWSVQVREVLLSLTNVFTGQAELAAWVLANFADAAPSEIMIRMRGMLANAGFDADATEAALYPLFFYVAGTLVSGFTDLGDERLTSELRDNFEQGLDIILSGIRAELQP
;
A
#
# COMPACT_ATOMS: atom_id res chain seq x y z
N MET A 1 -48.99 -20.61 -8.89
CA MET A 1 -48.12 -19.43 -8.72
C MET A 1 -46.71 -19.87 -9.09
N PRO A 2 -46.12 -19.44 -10.20
CA PRO A 2 -44.75 -19.81 -10.57
C PRO A 2 -43.78 -18.93 -9.75
N ILE A 3 -42.80 -19.59 -9.15
CA ILE A 3 -41.65 -18.97 -8.50
C ILE A 3 -40.72 -18.46 -9.59
N THR A 4 -40.67 -17.16 -9.78
CA THR A 4 -39.74 -16.51 -10.70
C THR A 4 -38.35 -16.64 -10.12
N SER A 5 -37.57 -17.57 -10.66
CA SER A 5 -36.14 -17.64 -10.46
C SER A 5 -35.51 -16.39 -11.09
N ALA A 6 -34.95 -15.52 -10.28
CA ALA A 6 -34.11 -14.43 -10.77
C ALA A 6 -32.86 -15.07 -11.39
N GLU A 7 -32.76 -15.02 -12.70
CA GLU A 7 -31.56 -15.41 -13.43
C GLU A 7 -30.42 -14.42 -13.09
N PRO A 8 -29.22 -14.90 -12.76
CA PRO A 8 -28.04 -14.05 -12.71
C PRO A 8 -27.53 -13.87 -14.13
N THR A 9 -27.89 -12.76 -14.75
CA THR A 9 -27.44 -12.47 -16.11
C THR A 9 -26.36 -11.39 -16.08
N ARG A 10 -25.11 -11.81 -16.04
CA ARG A 10 -24.02 -11.08 -16.69
C ARG A 10 -23.05 -12.10 -17.29
N ALA A 11 -23.27 -12.44 -18.59
CA ALA A 11 -22.31 -13.17 -19.41
C ALA A 11 -21.23 -12.18 -19.93
N GLY A 12 -20.50 -11.54 -19.00
CA GLY A 12 -19.27 -10.83 -19.28
C GLY A 12 -18.16 -11.53 -18.50
N THR A 13 -17.02 -11.73 -19.12
CA THR A 13 -15.86 -12.28 -18.43
C THR A 13 -15.48 -11.29 -17.32
N LEU A 14 -15.64 -11.70 -16.05
CA LEU A 14 -15.26 -10.90 -14.89
C LEU A 14 -13.77 -10.53 -15.02
N SER A 15 -13.45 -9.24 -14.93
CA SER A 15 -12.08 -8.74 -15.01
C SER A 15 -11.46 -8.54 -13.63
N GLU A 16 -10.13 -8.59 -13.56
CA GLU A 16 -9.39 -8.27 -12.34
C GLU A 16 -9.69 -6.85 -11.85
N GLY A 17 -9.85 -5.89 -12.76
CA GLY A 17 -10.22 -4.51 -12.44
C GLY A 17 -11.59 -4.38 -11.77
N GLU A 18 -12.60 -5.14 -12.23
CA GLU A 18 -13.93 -5.16 -11.59
C GLU A 18 -13.86 -5.78 -10.19
N ILE A 19 -13.10 -6.85 -10.02
CA ILE A 19 -12.87 -7.50 -8.72
C ILE A 19 -12.21 -6.52 -7.75
N LEU A 20 -11.17 -5.83 -8.23
CA LEU A 20 -10.43 -4.86 -7.43
C LEU A 20 -11.30 -3.68 -7.01
N ALA A 21 -12.07 -3.10 -7.93
CA ALA A 21 -12.98 -2.00 -7.64
C ALA A 21 -14.02 -2.39 -6.59
N ALA A 22 -14.66 -3.54 -6.74
CA ALA A 22 -15.63 -4.06 -5.79
C ALA A 22 -15.01 -4.38 -4.42
N ALA A 23 -13.77 -4.88 -4.39
CA ALA A 23 -13.06 -5.13 -3.14
C ALA A 23 -12.71 -3.84 -2.39
N LEU A 24 -12.24 -2.82 -3.10
CA LEU A 24 -11.94 -1.50 -2.53
C LEU A 24 -13.18 -0.84 -1.96
N GLU A 25 -14.30 -0.88 -2.69
CA GLU A 25 -15.59 -0.37 -2.19
C GLU A 25 -16.03 -1.05 -0.89
N LEU A 26 -15.91 -2.37 -0.80
CA LEU A 26 -16.25 -3.13 0.41
C LEU A 26 -15.33 -2.81 1.59
N ILE A 27 -14.03 -2.60 1.33
CA ILE A 27 -13.07 -2.19 2.35
C ILE A 27 -13.37 -0.77 2.85
N GLU A 28 -13.72 0.15 1.96
CA GLU A 28 -14.10 1.51 2.33
C GLU A 28 -15.36 1.54 3.22
N GLN A 29 -16.34 0.70 2.93
CA GLN A 29 -17.61 0.65 3.65
C GLN A 29 -17.50 -0.01 5.03
N ASP A 30 -16.82 -1.15 5.13
CA ASP A 30 -16.87 -2.04 6.28
C ASP A 30 -15.49 -2.56 6.74
N GLY A 31 -14.41 -1.95 6.28
CA GLY A 31 -13.05 -2.36 6.60
C GLY A 31 -12.65 -3.71 5.99
N ILE A 32 -11.44 -4.16 6.32
CA ILE A 32 -10.90 -5.44 5.84
C ILE A 32 -11.76 -6.62 6.33
N ASP A 33 -12.29 -6.56 7.54
CA ASP A 33 -13.10 -7.65 8.11
C ASP A 33 -14.42 -7.80 7.37
N GLY A 34 -15.00 -6.71 6.88
CA GLY A 34 -16.19 -6.70 6.05
C GLY A 34 -16.02 -7.33 4.67
N LEU A 35 -14.78 -7.41 4.16
CA LEU A 35 -14.47 -8.05 2.90
C LEU A 35 -14.52 -9.57 3.02
N THR A 36 -15.51 -10.19 2.38
CA THR A 36 -15.62 -11.65 2.27
C THR A 36 -15.87 -12.07 0.82
N MET A 37 -15.45 -13.27 0.44
CA MET A 37 -15.66 -13.79 -0.92
C MET A 37 -17.16 -13.82 -1.30
N ARG A 38 -18.05 -14.06 -0.34
CA ARG A 38 -19.51 -14.05 -0.57
C ARG A 38 -20.02 -12.63 -0.83
N ARG A 39 -19.58 -11.63 -0.05
CA ARG A 39 -19.97 -10.23 -0.26
C ARG A 39 -19.44 -9.69 -1.58
N LEU A 40 -18.18 -10.02 -1.90
CA LEU A 40 -17.58 -9.67 -3.19
C LEU A 40 -18.40 -10.23 -4.34
N SER A 41 -18.77 -11.52 -4.32
CA SER A 41 -19.58 -12.14 -5.37
C SER A 41 -20.96 -11.49 -5.47
N SER A 42 -21.58 -11.15 -4.32
CA SER A 42 -22.87 -10.47 -4.29
C SER A 42 -22.80 -9.05 -4.86
N ASN A 43 -21.75 -8.29 -4.53
CA ASN A 43 -21.52 -6.93 -5.06
C ASN A 43 -21.30 -6.96 -6.58
N LEU A 44 -20.55 -7.95 -7.07
CA LEU A 44 -20.30 -8.16 -8.50
C LEU A 44 -21.50 -8.76 -9.27
N GLY A 45 -22.54 -9.21 -8.58
CA GLY A 45 -23.71 -9.85 -9.20
C GLY A 45 -23.38 -11.19 -9.89
N VAL A 46 -22.35 -11.92 -9.38
CA VAL A 46 -21.91 -13.19 -9.97
C VAL A 46 -22.04 -14.35 -8.96
N ALA A 47 -22.03 -15.58 -9.47
CA ALA A 47 -21.98 -16.77 -8.63
C ALA A 47 -20.65 -16.82 -7.85
N LEU A 48 -20.68 -17.30 -6.60
CA LEU A 48 -19.49 -17.44 -5.75
C LEU A 48 -18.35 -18.24 -6.42
N GLY A 49 -18.71 -19.29 -7.19
CA GLY A 49 -17.74 -20.09 -7.96
C GLY A 49 -17.01 -19.28 -9.02
N ALA A 50 -17.65 -18.30 -9.66
CA ALA A 50 -17.03 -17.43 -10.64
C ALA A 50 -15.94 -16.56 -10.00
N THR A 51 -16.21 -16.01 -8.82
CA THR A 51 -15.21 -15.23 -8.08
C THR A 51 -13.97 -16.07 -7.72
N TYR A 52 -14.17 -17.33 -7.28
CA TYR A 52 -13.07 -18.23 -6.95
C TYR A 52 -12.24 -18.69 -8.17
N HIS A 53 -12.74 -18.57 -9.38
CA HIS A 53 -11.93 -18.79 -10.59
C HIS A 53 -10.84 -17.72 -10.74
N HIS A 54 -11.15 -16.48 -10.37
CA HIS A 54 -10.23 -15.34 -10.49
C HIS A 54 -9.35 -15.17 -9.26
N VAL A 55 -9.95 -15.25 -8.05
CA VAL A 55 -9.24 -15.02 -6.78
C VAL A 55 -9.50 -16.18 -5.83
N LYS A 56 -8.44 -16.90 -5.47
CA LYS A 56 -8.54 -18.20 -4.77
C LYS A 56 -8.89 -18.09 -3.28
N SER A 57 -8.71 -16.91 -2.66
CA SER A 57 -8.96 -16.69 -1.22
C SER A 57 -9.08 -15.20 -0.89
N LYS A 58 -9.59 -14.89 0.31
CA LYS A 58 -9.55 -13.51 0.87
C LYS A 58 -8.10 -13.00 0.95
N HIS A 59 -7.14 -13.85 1.34
CA HIS A 59 -5.72 -13.49 1.37
C HIS A 59 -5.22 -13.05 -0.02
N ALA A 60 -5.47 -13.86 -1.07
CA ALA A 60 -5.09 -13.51 -2.44
C ALA A 60 -5.77 -12.21 -2.92
N LEU A 61 -7.01 -11.96 -2.50
CA LEU A 61 -7.72 -10.72 -2.79
C LEU A 61 -7.05 -9.51 -2.12
N LEU A 62 -6.69 -9.64 -0.85
CA LEU A 62 -5.99 -8.58 -0.12
C LEU A 62 -4.59 -8.31 -0.67
N VAL A 63 -3.88 -9.34 -1.14
CA VAL A 63 -2.61 -9.17 -1.88
C VAL A 63 -2.84 -8.37 -3.16
N LEU A 64 -3.89 -8.66 -3.92
CA LEU A 64 -4.25 -7.91 -5.13
C LEU A 64 -4.55 -6.44 -4.80
N VAL A 65 -5.35 -6.19 -3.76
CA VAL A 65 -5.66 -4.83 -3.28
C VAL A 65 -4.39 -4.09 -2.85
N ALA A 66 -3.54 -4.71 -2.04
CA ALA A 66 -2.28 -4.11 -1.59
C ALA A 66 -1.37 -3.76 -2.79
N ARG A 67 -1.21 -4.68 -3.73
CA ARG A 67 -0.40 -4.45 -4.95
C ARG A 67 -0.95 -3.30 -5.80
N SER A 68 -2.26 -3.16 -5.91
CA SER A 68 -2.85 -2.04 -6.64
C SER A 68 -2.60 -0.69 -5.97
N ARG A 69 -2.50 -0.65 -4.64
CA ARG A 69 -2.08 0.55 -3.90
C ARG A 69 -0.60 0.83 -4.12
N PHE A 70 0.26 -0.15 -3.98
CA PHE A 70 1.68 0.01 -4.26
C PHE A 70 1.98 0.46 -5.71
N ALA A 71 1.18 0.03 -6.68
CA ALA A 71 1.32 0.47 -8.08
C ALA A 71 1.07 1.98 -8.28
N GLN A 72 0.46 2.66 -7.30
CA GLN A 72 0.23 4.11 -7.32
C GLN A 72 1.39 4.88 -6.65
N VAL A 73 2.36 4.20 -6.06
CA VAL A 73 3.53 4.86 -5.45
C VAL A 73 4.39 5.45 -6.56
N GLU A 74 4.63 6.75 -6.49
CA GLU A 74 5.52 7.45 -7.39
C GLU A 74 6.97 7.12 -7.03
N ILE A 75 7.71 6.62 -8.01
CA ILE A 75 9.12 6.26 -7.85
C ILE A 75 9.93 7.08 -8.85
N PRO A 76 10.92 7.87 -8.42
CA PRO A 76 11.81 8.63 -9.30
C PRO A 76 12.48 7.75 -10.36
N ALA A 77 12.83 8.33 -11.50
CA ALA A 77 13.55 7.63 -12.55
C ALA A 77 14.92 7.13 -12.08
N LEU A 78 15.46 6.09 -12.74
CA LEU A 78 16.78 5.53 -12.35
C LEU A 78 17.94 6.49 -12.56
N ASP A 79 17.81 7.40 -13.51
CA ASP A 79 18.77 8.42 -13.89
C ASP A 79 18.43 9.81 -13.31
N ASP A 80 17.57 9.87 -12.31
CA ASP A 80 17.23 11.11 -11.61
C ASP A 80 18.50 11.72 -10.99
N PRO A 81 18.90 12.95 -11.39
CA PRO A 81 20.15 13.57 -10.94
C PRO A 81 20.04 14.17 -9.53
N ARG A 82 18.86 14.16 -8.94
CA ARG A 82 18.65 14.74 -7.60
C ARG A 82 19.31 13.90 -6.52
N ASP A 83 19.57 14.55 -5.41
CA ASP A 83 20.13 13.88 -4.23
C ASP A 83 19.27 12.69 -3.76
N TRP A 84 19.92 11.62 -3.32
CA TRP A 84 19.27 10.39 -2.90
C TRP A 84 18.22 10.63 -1.80
N SER A 85 18.48 11.55 -0.86
CA SER A 85 17.54 11.81 0.24
C SER A 85 16.25 12.46 -0.27
N VAL A 86 16.32 13.27 -1.31
CA VAL A 86 15.14 13.83 -1.99
C VAL A 86 14.34 12.73 -2.67
N GLN A 87 15.00 11.84 -3.39
CA GLN A 87 14.36 10.73 -4.09
C GLN A 87 13.70 9.76 -3.10
N VAL A 88 14.40 9.34 -2.06
CA VAL A 88 13.87 8.44 -1.02
C VAL A 88 12.70 9.10 -0.28
N ARG A 89 12.82 10.39 0.07
CA ARG A 89 11.73 11.16 0.69
C ARG A 89 10.47 11.14 -0.16
N GLU A 90 10.56 11.37 -1.45
CA GLU A 90 9.40 11.35 -2.36
C GLU A 90 8.74 9.98 -2.42
N VAL A 91 9.50 8.91 -2.51
CA VAL A 91 8.97 7.53 -2.47
C VAL A 91 8.19 7.29 -1.16
N LEU A 92 8.76 7.68 -0.02
CA LEU A 92 8.14 7.45 1.29
C LEU A 92 6.89 8.31 1.51
N LEU A 93 6.89 9.56 1.04
CA LEU A 93 5.70 10.42 1.06
C LEU A 93 4.60 9.86 0.15
N SER A 94 4.94 9.44 -1.06
CA SER A 94 4.00 8.82 -1.98
C SER A 94 3.42 7.53 -1.37
N LEU A 95 4.28 6.68 -0.78
CA LEU A 95 3.84 5.47 -0.08
C LEU A 95 2.86 5.80 1.06
N THR A 96 3.17 6.80 1.88
CA THR A 96 2.28 7.22 2.96
C THR A 96 0.94 7.72 2.43
N ASN A 97 0.95 8.52 1.35
CA ASN A 97 -0.26 9.05 0.73
C ASN A 97 -1.19 7.96 0.19
N VAL A 98 -0.66 6.94 -0.48
CA VAL A 98 -1.49 5.87 -1.07
C VAL A 98 -2.15 4.96 -0.03
N PHE A 99 -1.63 4.95 1.22
CA PHE A 99 -2.20 4.20 2.34
C PHE A 99 -2.93 5.09 3.37
N THR A 100 -2.98 6.41 3.16
CA THR A 100 -3.74 7.32 4.01
C THR A 100 -5.21 6.88 4.09
N GLY A 101 -5.79 6.88 5.29
CA GLY A 101 -7.15 6.43 5.54
C GLY A 101 -7.34 4.90 5.48
N GLN A 102 -6.26 4.11 5.39
CA GLN A 102 -6.32 2.65 5.24
C GLN A 102 -5.45 1.91 6.27
N ALA A 103 -5.53 2.32 7.53
CA ALA A 103 -4.71 1.77 8.61
C ALA A 103 -4.83 0.25 8.76
N GLU A 104 -6.04 -0.31 8.59
CA GLU A 104 -6.26 -1.76 8.64
C GLU A 104 -5.54 -2.50 7.50
N LEU A 105 -5.59 -1.94 6.28
CA LEU A 105 -4.87 -2.51 5.13
C LEU A 105 -3.36 -2.40 5.33
N ALA A 106 -2.87 -1.27 5.84
CA ALA A 106 -1.46 -1.08 6.15
C ALA A 106 -0.97 -2.09 7.21
N ALA A 107 -1.75 -2.29 8.28
CA ALA A 107 -1.45 -3.29 9.31
C ALA A 107 -1.44 -4.71 8.74
N TRP A 108 -2.41 -5.03 7.88
CA TRP A 108 -2.45 -6.33 7.21
C TRP A 108 -1.25 -6.53 6.28
N VAL A 109 -0.86 -5.51 5.52
CA VAL A 109 0.33 -5.54 4.64
C VAL A 109 1.59 -5.80 5.46
N LEU A 110 1.76 -5.15 6.60
CA LEU A 110 2.92 -5.38 7.48
C LEU A 110 2.98 -6.81 8.01
N ALA A 111 1.84 -7.36 8.43
CA ALA A 111 1.74 -8.73 8.92
C ALA A 111 1.98 -9.78 7.80
N ASN A 112 1.80 -9.40 6.54
CA ASN A 112 1.93 -10.27 5.36
C ASN A 112 2.96 -9.71 4.36
N PHE A 113 3.99 -9.04 4.84
CA PHE A 113 4.91 -8.24 4.02
C PHE A 113 5.56 -9.03 2.88
N ALA A 114 5.95 -10.28 3.13
CA ALA A 114 6.58 -11.14 2.13
C ALA A 114 5.70 -11.39 0.89
N ASP A 115 4.37 -11.46 1.08
CA ASP A 115 3.42 -11.74 0.01
C ASP A 115 2.86 -10.46 -0.64
N ALA A 116 2.66 -9.42 0.17
CA ALA A 116 1.91 -8.23 -0.21
C ALA A 116 2.78 -7.09 -0.73
N ALA A 117 3.99 -6.91 -0.16
CA ALA A 117 4.86 -5.81 -0.55
C ALA A 117 5.60 -6.10 -1.86
N PRO A 118 5.61 -5.16 -2.82
CA PRO A 118 6.36 -5.33 -4.05
C PRO A 118 7.86 -5.19 -3.77
N SER A 119 8.65 -6.14 -4.25
CA SER A 119 10.12 -6.08 -4.20
C SER A 119 10.69 -4.89 -4.96
N GLU A 120 9.96 -4.38 -5.97
CA GLU A 120 10.41 -3.29 -6.82
C GLU A 120 10.71 -2.00 -6.06
N ILE A 121 9.84 -1.54 -5.14
CA ILE A 121 10.08 -0.34 -4.33
C ILE A 121 11.37 -0.49 -3.53
N MET A 122 11.56 -1.64 -2.87
CA MET A 122 12.77 -1.90 -2.10
C MET A 122 14.02 -1.99 -2.97
N ILE A 123 13.93 -2.61 -4.16
CA ILE A 123 15.02 -2.66 -5.13
C ILE A 123 15.41 -1.25 -5.57
N ARG A 124 14.41 -0.41 -5.88
CA ARG A 124 14.64 0.97 -6.32
C ARG A 124 15.28 1.82 -5.22
N MET A 125 14.78 1.73 -3.98
CA MET A 125 15.37 2.46 -2.85
C MET A 125 16.80 2.01 -2.57
N ARG A 126 17.10 0.71 -2.62
CA ARG A 126 18.50 0.21 -2.56
C ARG A 126 19.36 0.78 -3.68
N GLY A 127 18.83 0.85 -4.89
CA GLY A 127 19.53 1.44 -6.02
C GLY A 127 19.86 2.93 -5.83
N MET A 128 18.92 3.72 -5.27
CA MET A 128 19.15 5.13 -4.96
C MET A 128 20.29 5.33 -3.96
N LEU A 129 20.32 4.52 -2.89
CA LEU A 129 21.37 4.56 -1.88
C LEU A 129 22.72 4.07 -2.44
N ALA A 130 22.73 2.98 -3.19
CA ALA A 130 23.94 2.46 -3.82
C ALA A 130 24.55 3.46 -4.81
N ASN A 131 23.73 4.17 -5.61
CA ASN A 131 24.18 5.24 -6.50
C ASN A 131 24.78 6.44 -5.73
N ALA A 132 24.37 6.64 -4.48
CA ALA A 132 24.93 7.67 -3.59
C ALA A 132 26.20 7.22 -2.84
N GLY A 133 26.68 5.99 -3.10
CA GLY A 133 27.92 5.47 -2.53
C GLY A 133 27.75 4.63 -1.27
N PHE A 134 26.51 4.35 -0.81
CA PHE A 134 26.29 3.45 0.32
C PHE A 134 26.68 2.02 -0.05
N ASP A 135 27.45 1.35 0.81
CA ASP A 135 27.66 -0.08 0.69
C ASP A 135 26.40 -0.88 1.13
N ALA A 136 26.47 -2.21 1.05
CA ALA A 136 25.33 -3.06 1.35
C ALA A 136 24.85 -2.93 2.81
N ASP A 137 25.79 -2.87 3.76
CA ASP A 137 25.48 -2.81 5.18
C ASP A 137 24.89 -1.44 5.55
N ALA A 138 25.46 -0.35 5.07
CA ALA A 138 24.98 1.00 5.23
C ALA A 138 23.59 1.18 4.57
N THR A 139 23.37 0.57 3.40
CA THR A 139 22.07 0.57 2.71
C THR A 139 20.98 -0.06 3.56
N GLU A 140 21.21 -1.26 4.10
CA GLU A 140 20.21 -1.91 4.97
C GLU A 140 20.03 -1.12 6.29
N ALA A 141 21.11 -0.62 6.90
CA ALA A 141 21.03 0.22 8.10
C ALA A 141 20.22 1.50 7.87
N ALA A 142 20.28 2.09 6.67
CA ALA A 142 19.49 3.26 6.30
C ALA A 142 18.01 2.92 6.08
N LEU A 143 17.70 1.78 5.44
CA LEU A 143 16.34 1.42 5.09
C LEU A 143 15.49 0.99 6.30
N TYR A 144 16.09 0.34 7.31
CA TYR A 144 15.35 -0.13 8.48
C TYR A 144 14.62 0.98 9.25
N PRO A 145 15.28 2.08 9.70
CA PRO A 145 14.58 3.14 10.44
C PRO A 145 13.51 3.82 9.59
N LEU A 146 13.76 4.02 8.29
CA LEU A 146 12.77 4.58 7.35
C LEU A 146 11.53 3.70 7.24
N PHE A 147 11.73 2.38 7.07
CA PHE A 147 10.65 1.42 6.99
C PHE A 147 9.79 1.43 8.26
N PHE A 148 10.41 1.32 9.45
CA PHE A 148 9.67 1.29 10.70
C PHE A 148 8.98 2.63 11.01
N TYR A 149 9.57 3.75 10.61
CA TYR A 149 8.96 5.06 10.79
C TYR A 149 7.68 5.20 9.97
N VAL A 150 7.73 4.88 8.67
CA VAL A 150 6.55 4.88 7.79
C VAL A 150 5.51 3.86 8.25
N ALA A 151 5.93 2.65 8.55
CA ALA A 151 5.05 1.58 9.00
C ALA A 151 4.31 1.95 10.29
N GLY A 152 5.02 2.52 11.28
CA GLY A 152 4.43 2.99 12.52
C GLY A 152 3.40 4.10 12.29
N THR A 153 3.69 5.04 11.40
CA THR A 153 2.77 6.13 11.03
C THR A 153 1.50 5.59 10.40
N LEU A 154 1.62 4.67 9.45
CA LEU A 154 0.45 4.11 8.73
C LEU A 154 -0.45 3.27 9.66
N VAL A 155 0.15 2.44 10.53
CA VAL A 155 -0.62 1.54 11.42
C VAL A 155 -1.26 2.29 12.59
N SER A 156 -0.63 3.38 13.05
CA SER A 156 -1.20 4.18 14.14
C SER A 156 -2.50 4.92 13.79
N GLY A 157 -2.89 4.93 12.51
CA GLY A 157 -4.10 5.61 12.04
C GLY A 157 -4.02 7.14 12.11
N PHE A 158 -2.85 7.72 12.37
CA PHE A 158 -2.66 9.18 12.43
C PHE A 158 -3.09 9.91 11.15
N THR A 159 -3.29 9.18 10.06
CA THR A 159 -3.69 9.75 8.77
C THR A 159 -5.20 9.82 8.58
N ASP A 160 -6.01 9.37 9.57
CA ASP A 160 -7.48 9.31 9.47
C ASP A 160 -8.16 9.67 10.79
N LEU A 161 -7.94 10.89 11.28
CA LEU A 161 -8.49 11.34 12.56
C LEU A 161 -9.81 12.11 12.42
N GLY A 162 -10.36 12.27 11.22
CA GLY A 162 -11.61 13.01 10.99
C GLY A 162 -11.54 14.52 11.29
N ASP A 163 -10.39 15.02 11.73
CA ASP A 163 -10.10 16.43 12.01
C ASP A 163 -8.99 16.91 11.06
N GLU A 164 -9.34 17.77 10.11
CA GLU A 164 -8.42 18.27 9.08
C GLU A 164 -7.21 19.00 9.68
N ARG A 165 -7.40 19.75 10.77
CA ARG A 165 -6.31 20.48 11.42
C ARG A 165 -5.30 19.53 12.06
N LEU A 166 -5.80 18.55 12.81
CA LEU A 166 -4.97 17.55 13.47
C LEU A 166 -4.24 16.68 12.45
N THR A 167 -4.92 16.33 11.35
CA THR A 167 -4.33 15.58 10.22
C THR A 167 -3.22 16.38 9.56
N SER A 168 -3.37 17.70 9.38
CA SER A 168 -2.32 18.57 8.83
C SER A 168 -1.12 18.67 9.76
N GLU A 169 -1.32 18.92 11.05
CA GLU A 169 -0.24 19.01 12.06
C GLU A 169 0.54 17.69 12.16
N LEU A 170 -0.13 16.55 12.06
CA LEU A 170 0.53 15.24 12.09
C LEU A 170 1.31 14.95 10.82
N ARG A 171 0.81 15.39 9.68
CA ARG A 171 1.54 15.30 8.41
C ARG A 171 2.83 16.12 8.46
N ASP A 172 2.76 17.37 8.93
CA ASP A 172 3.92 18.23 9.07
C ASP A 172 4.96 17.61 10.03
N ASN A 173 4.51 17.05 11.16
CA ASN A 173 5.37 16.33 12.09
C ASN A 173 5.97 15.06 11.48
N PHE A 174 5.22 14.32 10.66
CA PHE A 174 5.75 13.16 9.95
C PHE A 174 6.83 13.57 8.96
N GLU A 175 6.60 14.61 8.16
CA GLU A 175 7.58 15.10 7.19
C GLU A 175 8.85 15.58 7.88
N GLN A 176 8.71 16.34 8.98
CA GLN A 176 9.84 16.79 9.79
C GLN A 176 10.62 15.63 10.40
N GLY A 177 9.93 14.62 10.93
CA GLY A 177 10.58 13.43 11.47
C GLY A 177 11.33 12.63 10.41
N LEU A 178 10.77 12.54 9.20
CA LEU A 178 11.42 11.92 8.05
C LEU A 178 12.70 12.67 7.68
N ASP A 179 12.67 14.01 7.64
CA ASP A 179 13.83 14.85 7.33
C ASP A 179 14.95 14.70 8.40
N ILE A 180 14.58 14.54 9.67
CA ILE A 180 15.54 14.26 10.75
C ILE A 180 16.22 12.90 10.54
N ILE A 181 15.43 11.85 10.21
CA ILE A 181 15.98 10.52 9.96
C ILE A 181 16.91 10.52 8.75
N LEU A 182 16.50 11.15 7.63
CA LEU A 182 17.33 11.24 6.42
C LEU A 182 18.63 12.02 6.66
N SER A 183 18.58 13.09 7.47
CA SER A 183 19.77 13.85 7.86
C SER A 183 20.71 13.03 8.75
N GLY A 184 20.16 12.23 9.68
CA GLY A 184 20.94 11.31 10.51
C GLY A 184 21.61 10.23 9.68
N ILE A 185 20.89 9.61 8.74
CA ILE A 185 21.44 8.60 7.80
C ILE A 185 22.59 9.21 7.01
N ARG A 186 22.44 10.42 6.50
CA ARG A 186 23.49 11.12 5.78
C ARG A 186 24.73 11.33 6.63
N ALA A 187 24.57 11.78 7.87
CA ALA A 187 25.68 12.09 8.76
C ALA A 187 26.47 10.86 9.23
N GLU A 188 25.77 9.73 9.43
CA GLU A 188 26.34 8.54 10.08
C GLU A 188 26.74 7.44 9.08
N LEU A 189 26.09 7.35 7.91
CA LEU A 189 26.21 6.21 7.02
C LEU A 189 26.70 6.56 5.61
N GLN A 190 26.58 7.82 5.17
CA GLN A 190 27.07 8.22 3.85
C GLN A 190 28.60 8.39 3.91
N PRO A 191 29.37 7.76 2.99
CA PRO A 191 30.82 7.83 2.93
C PRO A 191 31.33 9.23 2.61
#